data_d06262f722dccc5a23a5cc035e597d3f
#
_entry.id   d06262f722dccc5a23a5cc035e597d3f
#
_cell.length_a   1.000
_cell.length_b   1.000
_cell.length_c   1.000
_cell.angle_alpha   90.00
_cell.angle_beta   90.00
_cell.angle_gamma   90.00
#
_symmetry.space_group_name_H-M   'P 1'
#
loop_
_entity.id
_entity.type
_entity.pdbx_description
1 polymer ?
#
loop_
_entity_poly.entity_id
_entity_poly.type
_entity_poly.pdbx_seq_one_letter_code
_entity_poly.pdbx_strand_id
1 'polypeptide(L)'
;MVDKPNRVDLKTINHVLTVVKDVKKSMEFYCGLLGFKHIQSMVDNPDITWLQLPSGAMLHLHETDTAPVKPDNVHNAFEAADFDSAKQTLDKIGISVERSGTRNDGQRFMFIRDPDGNLVEICAASGF
;
A
#
# COMPACT_ATOMS: atom_id res chain seq x y z
N MET A 1 -25.02 -20.78 -8.62
CA MET A 1 -23.76 -20.77 -9.37
C MET A 1 -23.85 -19.78 -10.52
N VAL A 2 -22.85 -18.93 -10.69
CA VAL A 2 -22.80 -17.98 -11.79
C VAL A 2 -22.42 -18.70 -13.08
N ASP A 3 -23.10 -18.38 -14.17
CA ASP A 3 -22.79 -18.95 -15.48
C ASP A 3 -21.43 -18.38 -15.98
N LYS A 4 -20.47 -19.26 -16.22
CA LYS A 4 -19.10 -18.88 -16.62
C LYS A 4 -19.01 -18.13 -17.96
N PRO A 5 -19.82 -18.45 -19.02
CA PRO A 5 -19.71 -17.70 -20.28
C PRO A 5 -19.98 -16.20 -20.14
N ASN A 6 -20.69 -15.77 -19.09
CA ASN A 6 -21.06 -14.38 -18.85
C ASN A 6 -20.26 -13.75 -17.71
N ARG A 7 -19.13 -14.35 -17.32
CA ARG A 7 -18.31 -13.87 -16.22
C ARG A 7 -16.83 -13.87 -16.61
N VAL A 8 -16.14 -12.81 -16.23
CA VAL A 8 -14.67 -12.76 -16.26
C VAL A 8 -14.16 -13.39 -14.98
N ASP A 9 -13.33 -14.41 -15.08
CA ASP A 9 -12.72 -15.07 -13.92
C ASP A 9 -11.46 -14.31 -13.51
N LEU A 10 -11.58 -13.49 -12.47
CA LEU A 10 -10.45 -12.74 -11.93
C LEU A 10 -9.73 -13.60 -10.89
N LYS A 11 -8.40 -13.59 -10.94
CA LYS A 11 -7.56 -14.38 -10.05
C LYS A 11 -7.16 -13.61 -8.80
N THR A 12 -6.69 -12.38 -8.96
CA THR A 12 -6.13 -11.60 -7.88
C THR A 12 -5.96 -10.13 -8.29
N ILE A 13 -5.59 -9.30 -7.33
CA ILE A 13 -5.12 -7.94 -7.60
C ILE A 13 -3.64 -8.03 -7.95
N ASN A 14 -3.26 -7.61 -9.16
CA ASN A 14 -1.87 -7.63 -9.63
C ASN A 14 -1.05 -6.50 -9.03
N HIS A 15 -1.58 -5.27 -9.14
CA HIS A 15 -0.91 -4.09 -8.61
C HIS A 15 -1.93 -2.99 -8.31
N VAL A 16 -1.48 -2.03 -7.53
CA VAL A 16 -2.15 -0.75 -7.31
C VAL A 16 -1.19 0.37 -7.70
N LEU A 17 -1.73 1.54 -8.02
CA LEU A 17 -0.93 2.69 -8.39
C LEU A 17 -1.21 3.85 -7.44
N THR A 18 -0.14 4.50 -7.00
CA THR A 18 -0.20 5.68 -6.14
C THR A 18 0.51 6.83 -6.83
N VAL A 19 -0.13 7.98 -6.85
CA VAL A 19 0.45 9.21 -7.40
C VAL A 19 1.26 9.91 -6.31
N VAL A 20 2.49 10.30 -6.65
CA VAL A 20 3.43 10.92 -5.71
C VAL A 20 4.10 12.13 -6.36
N LYS A 21 4.61 13.06 -5.54
CA LYS A 21 5.30 14.24 -6.04
C LYS A 21 6.81 14.07 -6.12
N ASP A 22 7.39 13.29 -5.20
CA ASP A 22 8.83 13.06 -5.11
C ASP A 22 9.06 11.57 -4.91
N VAL A 23 9.44 10.88 -5.98
CA VAL A 23 9.61 9.43 -5.94
C VAL A 23 10.71 9.00 -4.98
N LYS A 24 11.74 9.81 -4.77
CA LYS A 24 12.81 9.47 -3.83
C LYS A 24 12.30 9.40 -2.39
N LYS A 25 11.52 10.38 -1.97
CA LYS A 25 10.88 10.38 -0.64
C LYS A 25 9.90 9.23 -0.51
N SER A 26 9.12 8.96 -1.55
CA SER A 26 8.18 7.84 -1.57
C SER A 26 8.90 6.51 -1.46
N MET A 27 10.04 6.33 -2.12
CA MET A 27 10.83 5.10 -2.02
C MET A 27 11.44 4.92 -0.63
N GLU A 28 11.85 6.00 0.05
CA GLU A 28 12.30 5.92 1.45
C GLU A 28 11.17 5.37 2.34
N PHE A 29 9.95 5.80 2.09
CA PHE A 29 8.77 5.33 2.83
C PHE A 29 8.41 3.90 2.44
N TYR A 30 8.13 3.63 1.18
CA TYR A 30 7.63 2.33 0.75
C TYR A 30 8.70 1.24 0.75
N CYS A 31 9.92 1.54 0.34
CA CYS A 31 11.02 0.57 0.37
C CYS A 31 11.75 0.56 1.72
N GLY A 32 12.11 1.73 2.22
CA GLY A 32 12.88 1.83 3.46
C GLY A 32 12.10 1.46 4.70
N LEU A 33 10.84 1.92 4.81
CA LEU A 33 10.00 1.64 5.97
C LEU A 33 9.14 0.40 5.79
N LEU A 34 8.41 0.31 4.65
CA LEU A 34 7.42 -0.74 4.45
C LEU A 34 7.99 -2.00 3.77
N GLY A 35 9.25 -1.98 3.35
CA GLY A 35 9.93 -3.18 2.88
C GLY A 35 9.61 -3.61 1.45
N PHE A 36 9.01 -2.73 0.63
CA PHE A 36 8.87 -3.02 -0.80
C PHE A 36 10.24 -3.08 -1.45
N LYS A 37 10.37 -3.92 -2.47
CA LYS A 37 11.57 -4.02 -3.29
C LYS A 37 11.37 -3.26 -4.59
N HIS A 38 12.30 -2.38 -4.94
CA HIS A 38 12.33 -1.74 -6.24
C HIS A 38 12.70 -2.77 -7.30
N ILE A 39 11.87 -2.91 -8.32
CA ILE A 39 12.09 -3.83 -9.44
C ILE A 39 12.12 -3.05 -10.75
N GLN A 40 12.63 -3.69 -11.79
CA GLN A 40 12.69 -3.07 -13.11
C GLN A 40 11.28 -2.90 -13.67
N SER A 41 10.94 -1.67 -14.08
CA SER A 41 9.69 -1.39 -14.77
C SER A 41 9.72 -1.98 -16.18
N MET A 42 8.60 -2.57 -16.59
CA MET A 42 8.46 -3.11 -17.95
C MET A 42 7.69 -2.18 -18.87
N VAL A 43 7.55 -0.91 -18.48
CA VAL A 43 6.95 0.14 -19.32
C VAL A 43 7.96 1.23 -19.61
N ASP A 44 7.85 1.86 -20.78
CA ASP A 44 8.74 2.94 -21.21
C ASP A 44 8.21 4.30 -20.71
N ASN A 45 8.05 4.41 -19.40
CA ASN A 45 7.64 5.66 -18.78
C ASN A 45 8.55 5.92 -17.57
N PRO A 46 9.46 6.92 -17.65
CA PRO A 46 10.40 7.19 -16.56
C PRO A 46 9.72 7.71 -15.29
N ASP A 47 8.47 8.17 -15.39
CA ASP A 47 7.72 8.66 -14.23
C ASP A 47 7.03 7.55 -13.44
N ILE A 48 7.07 6.30 -13.93
CA ILE A 48 6.47 5.14 -13.26
C ILE A 48 7.58 4.27 -12.66
N THR A 49 7.51 4.04 -11.36
CA THR A 49 8.44 3.19 -10.62
C THR A 49 7.70 1.97 -10.08
N TRP A 50 8.25 0.79 -10.27
CA TRP A 50 7.64 -0.47 -9.84
C TRP A 50 8.26 -0.97 -8.56
N LEU A 51 7.41 -1.23 -7.56
CA LEU A 51 7.78 -1.82 -6.28
C LEU A 51 7.03 -3.13 -6.09
N GLN A 52 7.64 -4.09 -5.40
CA GLN A 52 7.05 -5.41 -5.21
C GLN A 52 7.23 -5.92 -3.79
N LEU A 53 6.20 -6.61 -3.28
CA LEU A 53 6.24 -7.36 -2.04
C LEU A 53 6.67 -8.81 -2.28
N PRO A 54 7.11 -9.55 -1.26
CA PRO A 54 7.46 -10.97 -1.40
C PRO A 54 6.35 -11.85 -1.96
N SER A 55 5.09 -11.48 -1.75
CA SER A 55 3.92 -12.18 -2.28
C SER A 55 3.81 -12.10 -3.80
N GLY A 56 4.51 -11.14 -4.43
CA GLY A 56 4.38 -10.81 -5.84
C GLY A 56 3.48 -9.61 -6.12
N ALA A 57 2.66 -9.20 -5.17
CA ALA A 57 1.82 -8.00 -5.32
C ALA A 57 2.70 -6.77 -5.53
N MET A 58 2.26 -5.86 -6.40
CA MET A 58 3.05 -4.69 -6.75
C MET A 58 2.37 -3.38 -6.38
N LEU A 59 3.18 -2.38 -6.15
CA LEU A 59 2.79 -0.98 -6.04
C LEU A 59 3.56 -0.20 -7.10
N HIS A 60 2.84 0.50 -7.96
CA HIS A 60 3.44 1.39 -8.96
C HIS A 60 3.33 2.82 -8.45
N LEU A 61 4.44 3.54 -8.41
CA LEU A 61 4.49 4.95 -8.05
C LEU A 61 4.52 5.77 -9.35
N HIS A 62 3.60 6.69 -9.50
CA HIS A 62 3.57 7.63 -10.64
C HIS A 62 3.95 9.01 -10.14
N GLU A 63 5.14 9.47 -10.51
CA GLU A 63 5.60 10.79 -10.13
C GLU A 63 4.97 11.86 -11.03
N THR A 64 4.39 12.89 -10.42
CA THR A 64 3.78 14.02 -11.13
C THR A 64 3.84 15.26 -10.26
N ASP A 65 3.96 16.43 -10.91
CA ASP A 65 3.97 17.72 -10.21
C ASP A 65 2.61 18.08 -9.62
N THR A 66 1.53 17.51 -10.16
CA THR A 66 0.16 17.80 -9.74
C THR A 66 -0.49 16.52 -9.25
N ALA A 67 -0.56 16.35 -7.93
CA ALA A 67 -1.30 15.24 -7.35
C ALA A 67 -2.81 15.49 -7.49
N PRO A 68 -3.59 14.48 -7.90
CA PRO A 68 -5.04 14.61 -7.93
C PRO A 68 -5.60 14.76 -6.51
N VAL A 69 -6.72 15.48 -6.38
CA VAL A 69 -7.47 15.54 -5.13
C VAL A 69 -8.01 14.15 -4.83
N LYS A 70 -7.78 13.67 -3.60
CA LYS A 70 -8.22 12.35 -3.15
C LYS A 70 -9.24 12.48 -2.04
N PRO A 71 -10.31 11.67 -2.07
CA PRO A 71 -11.19 11.54 -0.90
C PRO A 71 -10.39 11.03 0.31
N ASP A 72 -10.75 11.50 1.51
CA ASP A 72 -10.02 11.17 2.74
C ASP A 72 -9.97 9.68 3.08
N ASN A 73 -10.91 8.90 2.54
CA ASN A 73 -10.99 7.47 2.83
C ASN A 73 -10.40 6.58 1.73
N VAL A 74 -9.83 7.15 0.68
CA VAL A 74 -9.17 6.35 -0.36
C VAL A 74 -7.79 5.92 0.14
N HIS A 75 -7.55 4.61 0.15
CA HIS A 75 -6.30 4.07 0.67
C HIS A 75 -5.98 2.68 0.11
N ASN A 76 -4.72 2.31 0.20
CA ASN A 76 -4.27 0.95 0.03
C ASN A 76 -4.01 0.33 1.40
N ALA A 77 -4.33 -0.95 1.56
CA ALA A 77 -4.09 -1.68 2.80
C ALA A 77 -3.04 -2.76 2.54
N PHE A 78 -2.02 -2.79 3.40
CA PHE A 78 -0.95 -3.79 3.35
C PHE A 78 -1.01 -4.64 4.61
N GLU A 79 -0.96 -5.95 4.43
CA GLU A 79 -0.95 -6.89 5.56
C GLU A 79 0.47 -7.03 6.09
N ALA A 80 0.65 -6.76 7.39
CA ALA A 80 1.94 -6.95 8.06
C ALA A 80 2.13 -8.42 8.43
N ALA A 81 3.36 -8.91 8.28
CA ALA A 81 3.70 -10.25 8.74
C ALA A 81 3.55 -10.39 10.26
N ASP A 82 3.86 -9.31 11.00
CA ASP A 82 3.70 -9.20 12.45
C ASP A 82 3.20 -7.80 12.77
N PHE A 83 1.92 -7.69 13.10
CA PHE A 83 1.28 -6.39 13.35
C PHE A 83 1.89 -5.67 14.56
N ASP A 84 2.15 -6.38 15.66
CA ASP A 84 2.72 -5.75 16.85
C ASP A 84 4.13 -5.23 16.60
N SER A 85 4.93 -5.97 15.85
CA SER A 85 6.27 -5.54 15.45
C SER A 85 6.20 -4.29 14.56
N ALA A 86 5.25 -4.25 13.61
CA ALA A 86 5.03 -3.09 12.76
C ALA A 86 4.67 -1.85 13.59
N LYS A 87 3.77 -2.01 14.56
CA LYS A 87 3.37 -0.93 15.46
C LYS A 87 4.54 -0.41 16.28
N GLN A 88 5.35 -1.31 16.83
CA GLN A 88 6.54 -0.94 17.59
C GLN A 88 7.55 -0.16 16.73
N THR A 89 7.74 -0.57 15.48
CA THR A 89 8.62 0.12 14.54
C THR A 89 8.14 1.54 14.28
N LEU A 90 6.84 1.72 14.01
CA LEU A 90 6.28 3.05 13.77
C LEU A 90 6.42 3.96 14.99
N ASP A 91 6.15 3.44 16.18
CA ASP A 91 6.32 4.17 17.44
C ASP A 91 7.78 4.61 17.64
N LYS A 92 8.72 3.70 17.38
CA LYS A 92 10.15 3.93 17.59
C LYS A 92 10.68 5.03 16.68
N ILE A 93 10.24 5.09 15.43
CA ILE A 93 10.71 6.10 14.47
C ILE A 93 9.85 7.36 14.45
N GLY A 94 8.80 7.44 15.27
CA GLY A 94 7.98 8.63 15.45
C GLY A 94 6.94 8.87 14.37
N ILE A 95 6.49 7.82 13.69
CA ILE A 95 5.40 7.95 12.72
C ILE A 95 4.06 7.93 13.44
N SER A 96 3.25 8.97 13.20
CA SER A 96 1.94 9.10 13.81
C SER A 96 0.94 8.12 13.21
N VAL A 97 0.24 7.39 14.08
CA VAL A 97 -0.90 6.55 13.70
C VAL A 97 -2.16 7.39 13.91
N GLU A 98 -2.88 7.70 12.82
CA GLU A 98 -4.08 8.55 12.89
C GLU A 98 -5.27 7.84 13.51
N ARG A 99 -5.40 6.55 13.23
CA ARG A 99 -6.52 5.74 13.68
C ARG A 99 -6.10 4.27 13.75
N SER A 100 -6.57 3.56 14.76
CA SER A 100 -6.33 2.13 14.88
C SER A 100 -7.51 1.46 15.59
N GLY A 101 -7.61 0.15 15.45
CA GLY A 101 -8.69 -0.61 16.08
C GLY A 101 -8.65 -2.08 15.72
N THR A 102 -9.76 -2.75 16.03
CA THR A 102 -10.00 -4.16 15.73
C THR A 102 -11.37 -4.30 15.11
N ARG A 103 -11.43 -4.97 13.96
CA ARG A 103 -12.68 -5.22 13.24
C ARG A 103 -13.44 -6.41 13.84
N ASN A 104 -14.68 -6.60 13.39
CA ASN A 104 -15.56 -7.65 13.92
C ASN A 104 -15.03 -9.08 13.70
N ASP A 105 -14.19 -9.28 12.69
CA ASP A 105 -13.54 -10.57 12.41
C ASP A 105 -12.24 -10.78 13.21
N GLY A 106 -11.87 -9.81 14.07
CA GLY A 106 -10.64 -9.85 14.84
C GLY A 106 -9.45 -9.20 14.16
N GLN A 107 -9.60 -8.74 12.92
CA GLN A 107 -8.51 -8.08 12.20
C GLN A 107 -8.13 -6.76 12.87
N ARG A 108 -6.88 -6.60 13.22
CA ARG A 108 -6.33 -5.35 13.73
C ARG A 108 -5.88 -4.48 12.58
N PHE A 109 -6.00 -3.17 12.73
CA PHE A 109 -5.62 -2.22 11.69
C PHE A 109 -5.09 -0.92 12.28
N MET A 110 -4.32 -0.19 11.47
CA MET A 110 -3.86 1.17 11.77
C MET A 110 -3.66 1.93 10.48
N PHE A 111 -3.85 3.25 10.54
CA PHE A 111 -3.70 4.15 9.40
C PHE A 111 -2.57 5.13 9.65
N ILE A 112 -1.71 5.28 8.64
CA ILE A 112 -0.62 6.26 8.60
C ILE A 112 -0.69 7.05 7.30
N ARG A 113 0.17 8.05 7.14
CA ARG A 113 0.28 8.82 5.90
C ARG A 113 1.64 8.61 5.26
N ASP A 114 1.66 8.51 3.93
CA ASP A 114 2.91 8.56 3.19
C ASP A 114 3.41 10.00 3.07
N PRO A 115 4.59 10.28 2.46
CA PRO A 115 5.13 11.63 2.35
C PRO A 115 4.24 12.63 1.60
N ASP A 116 3.34 12.16 0.74
CA ASP A 116 2.41 13.01 0.00
C ASP A 116 1.05 13.14 0.66
N GLY A 117 0.88 12.57 1.86
CA GLY A 117 -0.39 12.56 2.56
C GLY A 117 -1.36 11.48 2.08
N ASN A 118 -0.92 10.54 1.25
CA ASN A 118 -1.74 9.40 0.89
C ASN A 118 -2.01 8.54 2.11
N LEU A 119 -3.28 8.15 2.30
CA LEU A 119 -3.66 7.29 3.41
C LEU A 119 -3.17 5.87 3.15
N VAL A 120 -2.52 5.28 4.15
CA VAL A 120 -1.97 3.92 4.09
C VAL A 120 -2.48 3.13 5.29
N GLU A 121 -3.13 2.01 5.04
CA GLU A 121 -3.53 1.10 6.10
C GLU A 121 -2.50 -0.02 6.26
N ILE A 122 -2.11 -0.28 7.50
CA ILE A 122 -1.37 -1.49 7.87
C ILE A 122 -2.32 -2.36 8.67
N CYS A 123 -2.48 -3.61 8.30
CA CYS A 123 -3.42 -4.51 8.94
C CYS A 123 -2.80 -5.87 9.24
N ALA A 124 -3.42 -6.58 10.16
CA ALA A 124 -3.17 -7.99 10.36
C ALA A 124 -3.97 -8.81 9.33
N ALA A 125 -3.80 -10.12 9.33
CA ALA A 125 -4.62 -10.99 8.49
C ALA A 125 -6.10 -10.86 8.86
N SER A 126 -6.96 -10.95 7.85
CA SER A 126 -8.41 -11.01 8.08
C SER A 126 -8.78 -12.30 8.83
N GLY A 127 -9.93 -12.28 9.51
CA GLY A 127 -10.45 -13.45 10.20
C GLY A 127 -11.11 -14.48 9.30
N PHE A 128 -11.05 -14.26 7.98
CA PHE A 128 -11.62 -15.19 7.01
C PHE A 128 -10.63 -16.24 6.55
#